data_eebda5d0e90e356f27afd71498b0c12f
#
_entry.id   eebda5d0e90e356f27afd71498b0c12f
#
_cell.length_a   1.000
_cell.length_b   1.000
_cell.length_c   1.000
_cell.angle_alpha   90.00
_cell.angle_beta   90.00
_cell.angle_gamma   90.00
#
_symmetry.space_group_name_H-M   'P 1'
#
loop_
_entity.id
_entity.type
_entity.pdbx_description
1 polymer ?
#
loop_
_entity_poly.entity_id
_entity_poly.type
_entity_poly.pdbx_seq_one_letter_code
_entity_poly.pdbx_strand_id
1 'polypeptide(L)'
;MPLPDHELDVSGLPLTDFVEVIRDERGIPHIYGTNVGDILFAQGYVHAQDRFWQLEFWSHLSTGRLASLIGEPGVGADLLFRTFGFNRVALEEYENLPPEFKQDLIHYTNGINAYIESRPQNRLSLEHFFLQFINPDYKVGTYEPHYPLAWAKMMAYDLNGNFEQEIRNSKTFNTLTPEIAELLRPPYPDEHPYIVEEWEGKGSFASVGKSNNIEQLYQALFVRYVTRDLQTNQALGSNSWAISGEHTESGLPLLANDPHLSVQLPAIWYENGLHCYPKNRDCELDVVGFSFAGSPYIVIGHNSHIAWGFTNMGPDVQDLFIEKINPSNPNQYEVDGEWQDMDRVTEIIEVAGSEPIVIEVRSTRHGPIVSDRSYPVNLNPEEDQVSFADEARIELPDNFSVSLSWPALIPGNTFIGIRDFNYAKNWEEFRDASRLFDVPAQNLLYADVDGNIAYQSPGKLPIRAEGLVGDLPIPGWLSENDWQGFVPFEDLPYTINPSSGYIITANQSVHPEQPWPNYYARG
;
A
#
# COMPACT_ATOMS: atom_id res chain seq x y z
N MET A 1 -16.94 -21.33 -21.88
CA MET A 1 -15.95 -20.48 -21.24
C MET A 1 -15.16 -19.78 -22.31
N PRO A 2 -15.07 -18.46 -22.36
CA PRO A 2 -14.09 -17.82 -23.19
C PRO A 2 -12.73 -18.01 -22.54
N LEU A 3 -11.99 -19.03 -22.97
CA LEU A 3 -10.56 -19.02 -22.77
C LEU A 3 -10.03 -17.82 -23.56
N PRO A 4 -9.03 -17.09 -23.05
CA PRO A 4 -8.38 -16.05 -23.84
C PRO A 4 -7.90 -16.67 -25.14
N ASP A 5 -8.28 -16.03 -26.23
CA ASP A 5 -7.82 -16.47 -27.55
C ASP A 5 -6.40 -15.93 -27.71
N HIS A 6 -5.42 -16.81 -27.63
CA HIS A 6 -3.99 -16.46 -27.64
C HIS A 6 -3.41 -16.30 -29.05
N GLU A 7 -4.21 -16.54 -30.10
CA GLU A 7 -3.80 -16.41 -31.49
C GLU A 7 -4.71 -15.39 -32.20
N LEU A 8 -4.67 -14.12 -31.81
CA LEU A 8 -5.49 -13.07 -32.40
C LEU A 8 -4.66 -11.98 -33.04
N ASP A 9 -4.91 -11.74 -34.32
CA ASP A 9 -4.65 -10.44 -34.93
C ASP A 9 -5.73 -9.46 -34.50
N VAL A 10 -5.44 -8.60 -33.55
CA VAL A 10 -6.36 -7.54 -33.14
C VAL A 10 -6.07 -6.30 -33.97
N SER A 11 -6.94 -5.99 -34.90
CA SER A 11 -6.84 -4.79 -35.75
C SER A 11 -7.75 -3.68 -35.28
N GLY A 12 -7.43 -2.43 -35.65
CA GLY A 12 -8.25 -1.25 -35.33
C GLY A 12 -8.04 -0.69 -33.92
N LEU A 13 -7.03 -1.16 -33.20
CA LEU A 13 -6.59 -0.55 -31.94
C LEU A 13 -5.91 0.80 -32.21
N PRO A 14 -6.02 1.78 -31.30
CA PRO A 14 -5.42 3.11 -31.43
C PRO A 14 -3.91 3.11 -31.11
N LEU A 15 -3.17 2.18 -31.70
CA LEU A 15 -1.71 2.08 -31.60
C LEU A 15 -1.06 2.99 -32.64
N THR A 16 0.11 3.52 -32.29
CA THR A 16 0.94 4.31 -33.20
C THR A 16 1.69 3.41 -34.19
N ASP A 17 2.13 2.24 -33.69
CA ASP A 17 2.86 1.25 -34.47
C ASP A 17 2.45 -0.17 -34.08
N PHE A 18 2.99 -1.17 -34.77
CA PHE A 18 2.73 -2.59 -34.52
C PHE A 18 3.31 -3.01 -33.16
N VAL A 19 2.51 -3.77 -32.40
CA VAL A 19 2.94 -4.44 -31.16
C VAL A 19 2.75 -5.93 -31.30
N GLU A 20 3.75 -6.71 -30.95
CA GLU A 20 3.70 -8.16 -30.90
C GLU A 20 3.70 -8.66 -29.45
N VAL A 21 2.78 -9.56 -29.13
CA VAL A 21 2.73 -10.24 -27.83
C VAL A 21 3.05 -11.71 -28.05
N ILE A 22 4.20 -12.14 -27.55
CA ILE A 22 4.65 -13.53 -27.61
C ILE A 22 4.46 -14.16 -26.23
N ARG A 23 3.72 -15.26 -26.16
CA ARG A 23 3.59 -16.02 -24.92
C ARG A 23 4.57 -17.19 -24.95
N ASP A 24 5.33 -17.33 -23.87
CA ASP A 24 6.23 -18.47 -23.70
C ASP A 24 5.46 -19.79 -23.45
N GLU A 25 6.17 -20.88 -23.25
CA GLU A 25 5.60 -22.22 -22.98
C GLU A 25 4.77 -22.30 -21.68
N ARG A 26 4.93 -21.34 -20.76
CA ARG A 26 4.15 -21.18 -19.53
C ARG A 26 2.99 -20.21 -19.69
N GLY A 27 2.85 -19.59 -20.88
CA GLY A 27 1.82 -18.59 -21.17
C GLY A 27 2.17 -17.17 -20.70
N ILE A 28 3.42 -16.93 -20.27
CA ILE A 28 3.88 -15.61 -19.82
C ILE A 28 4.02 -14.70 -21.05
N PRO A 29 3.34 -13.53 -21.06
CA PRO A 29 3.40 -12.63 -22.20
C PRO A 29 4.66 -11.77 -22.18
N HIS A 30 5.34 -11.72 -23.32
CA HIS A 30 6.39 -10.77 -23.65
C HIS A 30 5.88 -9.81 -24.72
N ILE A 31 5.86 -8.52 -24.43
CA ILE A 31 5.26 -7.47 -25.23
C ILE A 31 6.37 -6.68 -25.93
N TYR A 32 6.40 -6.72 -27.24
CA TYR A 32 7.40 -6.07 -28.09
C TYR A 32 6.78 -4.92 -28.87
N GLY A 33 7.36 -3.72 -28.78
CA GLY A 33 6.91 -2.54 -29.50
C GLY A 33 8.05 -1.56 -29.77
N THR A 34 7.78 -0.55 -30.58
CA THR A 34 8.76 0.48 -30.99
C THR A 34 8.68 1.76 -30.17
N ASN A 35 7.65 1.90 -29.34
CA ASN A 35 7.46 3.01 -28.41
C ASN A 35 6.80 2.54 -27.11
N VAL A 36 7.06 3.26 -26.02
CA VAL A 36 6.60 2.90 -24.67
C VAL A 36 5.08 2.98 -24.53
N GLY A 37 4.44 3.97 -25.16
CA GLY A 37 2.99 4.15 -25.08
C GLY A 37 2.22 2.95 -25.62
N ASP A 38 2.63 2.42 -26.78
CA ASP A 38 2.02 1.23 -27.38
C ASP A 38 2.30 -0.05 -26.56
N ILE A 39 3.50 -0.17 -25.96
CA ILE A 39 3.85 -1.27 -25.04
C ILE A 39 2.95 -1.24 -23.80
N LEU A 40 2.75 -0.08 -23.17
CA LEU A 40 1.88 0.06 -22.00
C LEU A 40 0.41 -0.17 -22.36
N PHE A 41 -0.04 0.29 -23.52
CA PHE A 41 -1.36 -0.04 -24.03
C PHE A 41 -1.54 -1.57 -24.15
N ALA A 42 -0.59 -2.26 -24.75
CA ALA A 42 -0.65 -3.70 -24.89
C ALA A 42 -0.56 -4.42 -23.53
N GLN A 43 0.24 -3.91 -22.56
CA GLN A 43 0.26 -4.42 -21.20
C GLN A 43 -1.13 -4.33 -20.56
N GLY A 44 -1.80 -3.19 -20.67
CA GLY A 44 -3.16 -3.01 -20.15
C GLY A 44 -4.16 -3.96 -20.79
N TYR A 45 -4.10 -4.12 -22.12
CA TYR A 45 -4.95 -5.05 -22.86
C TYR A 45 -4.75 -6.50 -22.42
N VAL A 46 -3.49 -6.94 -22.26
CA VAL A 46 -3.13 -8.30 -21.85
C VAL A 46 -3.51 -8.57 -20.39
N HIS A 47 -3.30 -7.60 -19.51
CA HIS A 47 -3.79 -7.69 -18.12
C HIS A 47 -5.30 -7.88 -18.07
N ALA A 48 -6.05 -7.11 -18.86
CA ALA A 48 -7.49 -7.25 -18.94
C ALA A 48 -7.90 -8.58 -19.58
N GLN A 49 -7.19 -9.05 -20.60
CA GLN A 49 -7.46 -10.33 -21.24
C GLN A 49 -7.34 -11.51 -20.27
N ASP A 50 -6.33 -11.50 -19.41
CA ASP A 50 -6.00 -12.62 -18.54
C ASP A 50 -6.63 -12.51 -17.13
N ARG A 51 -6.89 -11.29 -16.66
CA ARG A 51 -7.21 -10.99 -15.25
C ARG A 51 -8.35 -9.99 -15.07
N PHE A 52 -9.31 -9.89 -16.00
CA PHE A 52 -10.30 -8.80 -16.00
C PHE A 52 -11.09 -8.72 -14.70
N TRP A 53 -11.57 -9.84 -14.15
CA TRP A 53 -12.30 -9.80 -12.87
C TRP A 53 -11.45 -9.25 -11.72
N GLN A 54 -10.19 -9.63 -11.67
CA GLN A 54 -9.27 -9.15 -10.65
C GLN A 54 -9.07 -7.63 -10.74
N LEU A 55 -8.88 -7.10 -11.97
CA LEU A 55 -8.83 -5.66 -12.25
C LEU A 55 -10.10 -4.94 -11.77
N GLU A 56 -11.24 -5.46 -12.15
CA GLU A 56 -12.55 -4.88 -11.84
C GLU A 56 -12.80 -4.88 -10.34
N PHE A 57 -12.61 -6.01 -9.68
CA PHE A 57 -12.79 -6.16 -8.25
C PHE A 57 -11.86 -5.23 -7.46
N TRP A 58 -10.58 -5.19 -7.81
CA TRP A 58 -9.60 -4.36 -7.10
C TRP A 58 -9.81 -2.87 -7.32
N SER A 59 -10.21 -2.46 -8.52
CA SER A 59 -10.55 -1.06 -8.76
C SER A 59 -11.76 -0.62 -7.96
N HIS A 60 -12.76 -1.49 -7.82
CA HIS A 60 -13.94 -1.20 -6.99
C HIS A 60 -13.58 -1.16 -5.51
N LEU A 61 -12.81 -2.12 -5.03
CA LEU A 61 -12.37 -2.19 -3.63
C LEU A 61 -11.55 -0.95 -3.24
N SER A 62 -10.49 -0.66 -4.00
CA SER A 62 -9.57 0.45 -3.68
C SER A 62 -10.20 1.84 -3.81
N THR A 63 -11.27 1.97 -4.60
CA THR A 63 -11.99 3.24 -4.76
C THR A 63 -13.27 3.33 -3.93
N GLY A 64 -13.58 2.31 -3.10
CA GLY A 64 -14.77 2.28 -2.26
C GLY A 64 -16.07 2.22 -3.06
N ARG A 65 -16.14 1.33 -4.06
CA ARG A 65 -17.30 1.11 -4.94
C ARG A 65 -17.72 -0.36 -5.01
N LEU A 66 -17.23 -1.18 -4.08
CA LEU A 66 -17.48 -2.63 -4.11
C LEU A 66 -18.97 -2.97 -3.99
N ALA A 67 -19.72 -2.18 -3.21
CA ALA A 67 -21.17 -2.36 -3.06
C ALA A 67 -21.94 -2.15 -4.37
N SER A 68 -21.45 -1.32 -5.29
CA SER A 68 -22.06 -1.19 -6.62
C SER A 68 -21.92 -2.44 -7.48
N LEU A 69 -20.91 -3.27 -7.19
CA LEU A 69 -20.62 -4.52 -7.88
C LEU A 69 -21.36 -5.71 -7.25
N ILE A 70 -21.24 -5.89 -5.93
CA ILE A 70 -21.71 -7.10 -5.22
C ILE A 70 -22.85 -6.86 -4.22
N GLY A 71 -23.35 -5.62 -4.12
CA GLY A 71 -24.46 -5.25 -3.22
C GLY A 71 -24.02 -5.07 -1.77
N GLU A 72 -24.96 -5.33 -0.84
CA GLU A 72 -24.79 -5.13 0.60
C GLU A 72 -23.48 -5.70 1.20
N PRO A 73 -22.97 -6.87 0.79
CA PRO A 73 -21.68 -7.38 1.28
C PRO A 73 -20.48 -6.45 1.05
N GLY A 74 -20.56 -5.55 0.05
CA GLY A 74 -19.50 -4.57 -0.24
C GLY A 74 -19.55 -3.31 0.61
N VAL A 75 -20.68 -3.03 1.28
CA VAL A 75 -20.93 -1.74 1.96
C VAL A 75 -19.88 -1.43 3.03
N GLY A 76 -19.51 -2.43 3.84
CA GLY A 76 -18.55 -2.21 4.91
C GLY A 76 -17.16 -1.80 4.41
N ALA A 77 -16.67 -2.46 3.37
CA ALA A 77 -15.41 -2.10 2.73
C ALA A 77 -15.48 -0.68 2.12
N ASP A 78 -16.60 -0.35 1.48
CA ASP A 78 -16.78 0.97 0.89
C ASP A 78 -16.85 2.06 1.95
N LEU A 79 -17.52 1.83 3.08
CA LEU A 79 -17.52 2.75 4.22
C LEU A 79 -16.09 3.04 4.72
N LEU A 80 -15.26 2.01 4.87
CA LEU A 80 -13.89 2.13 5.32
C LEU A 80 -13.04 2.93 4.31
N PHE A 81 -12.98 2.46 3.04
CA PHE A 81 -12.09 3.08 2.05
C PHE A 81 -12.56 4.45 1.57
N ARG A 82 -13.87 4.76 1.63
CA ARG A 82 -14.40 6.12 1.44
C ARG A 82 -14.02 7.03 2.61
N THR A 83 -14.04 6.52 3.84
CA THR A 83 -13.58 7.27 5.02
C THR A 83 -12.08 7.58 4.91
N PHE A 84 -11.23 6.61 4.60
CA PHE A 84 -9.81 6.85 4.33
C PHE A 84 -9.58 7.78 3.14
N GLY A 85 -10.44 7.72 2.14
CA GLY A 85 -10.36 8.60 0.97
C GLY A 85 -9.36 8.17 -0.08
N PHE A 86 -9.03 6.88 -0.20
CA PHE A 86 -8.05 6.38 -1.18
C PHE A 86 -8.31 6.87 -2.60
N ASN A 87 -9.57 6.89 -3.04
CA ASN A 87 -9.93 7.42 -4.34
C ASN A 87 -9.64 8.93 -4.48
N ARG A 88 -9.92 9.72 -3.43
CA ARG A 88 -9.64 11.18 -3.43
C ARG A 88 -8.15 11.46 -3.50
N VAL A 89 -7.36 10.75 -2.68
CA VAL A 89 -5.89 10.88 -2.67
C VAL A 89 -5.31 10.45 -4.03
N ALA A 90 -5.79 9.35 -4.61
CA ALA A 90 -5.34 8.88 -5.92
C ALA A 90 -5.68 9.86 -7.05
N LEU A 91 -6.84 10.51 -7.01
CA LEU A 91 -7.19 11.59 -7.95
C LEU A 91 -6.25 12.79 -7.79
N GLU A 92 -5.96 13.20 -6.56
CA GLU A 92 -5.03 14.30 -6.30
C GLU A 92 -3.61 13.95 -6.75
N GLU A 93 -3.13 12.72 -6.47
CA GLU A 93 -1.85 12.24 -7.01
C GLU A 93 -1.82 12.32 -8.53
N TYR A 94 -2.86 11.79 -9.20
CA TYR A 94 -2.95 11.83 -10.65
C TYR A 94 -2.90 13.27 -11.18
N GLU A 95 -3.63 14.20 -10.56
CA GLU A 95 -3.63 15.61 -10.98
C GLU A 95 -2.25 16.28 -10.79
N ASN A 96 -1.48 15.85 -9.81
CA ASN A 96 -0.15 16.37 -9.51
C ASN A 96 0.97 15.70 -10.33
N LEU A 97 0.70 14.58 -11.02
CA LEU A 97 1.71 13.91 -11.85
C LEU A 97 2.20 14.81 -12.99
N PRO A 98 3.50 14.77 -13.33
CA PRO A 98 4.00 15.35 -14.57
C PRO A 98 3.29 14.79 -15.81
N PRO A 99 3.15 15.58 -16.90
CA PRO A 99 2.38 15.18 -18.08
C PRO A 99 2.78 13.83 -18.69
N GLU A 100 4.07 13.53 -18.72
CA GLU A 100 4.61 12.26 -19.25
C GLU A 100 4.12 11.04 -18.47
N PHE A 101 4.07 11.13 -17.13
CA PHE A 101 3.57 10.02 -16.29
C PHE A 101 2.05 9.86 -16.39
N LYS A 102 1.32 10.98 -16.57
CA LYS A 102 -0.12 10.90 -16.89
C LYS A 102 -0.36 10.15 -18.20
N GLN A 103 0.48 10.39 -19.22
CA GLN A 103 0.37 9.70 -20.50
C GLN A 103 0.63 8.20 -20.37
N ASP A 104 1.59 7.77 -19.56
CA ASP A 104 1.84 6.35 -19.30
C ASP A 104 0.60 5.66 -18.73
N LEU A 105 -0.05 6.27 -17.72
CA LEU A 105 -1.30 5.76 -17.14
C LEU A 105 -2.44 5.76 -18.16
N ILE A 106 -2.57 6.79 -19.00
CA ILE A 106 -3.58 6.87 -20.05
C ILE A 106 -3.36 5.77 -21.10
N HIS A 107 -2.14 5.55 -21.56
CA HIS A 107 -1.83 4.47 -22.50
C HIS A 107 -2.22 3.11 -21.95
N TYR A 108 -1.82 2.82 -20.73
CA TYR A 108 -2.14 1.57 -20.05
C TYR A 108 -3.66 1.36 -19.89
N THR A 109 -4.37 2.37 -19.38
CA THR A 109 -5.83 2.25 -19.17
C THR A 109 -6.62 2.21 -20.48
N ASN A 110 -6.14 2.87 -21.53
CA ASN A 110 -6.72 2.73 -22.87
C ASN A 110 -6.64 1.28 -23.38
N GLY A 111 -5.56 0.56 -23.07
CA GLY A 111 -5.44 -0.87 -23.38
C GLY A 111 -6.50 -1.71 -22.67
N ILE A 112 -6.73 -1.48 -21.38
CA ILE A 112 -7.80 -2.12 -20.62
C ILE A 112 -9.18 -1.80 -21.24
N ASN A 113 -9.44 -0.52 -21.53
CA ASN A 113 -10.70 -0.08 -22.09
C ASN A 113 -10.94 -0.66 -23.50
N ALA A 114 -9.91 -0.77 -24.32
CA ALA A 114 -10.00 -1.44 -25.61
C ALA A 114 -10.41 -2.93 -25.47
N TYR A 115 -9.92 -3.62 -24.43
CA TYR A 115 -10.39 -4.98 -24.13
C TYR A 115 -11.87 -4.99 -23.73
N ILE A 116 -12.30 -4.08 -22.86
CA ILE A 116 -13.71 -3.94 -22.43
C ILE A 116 -14.62 -3.74 -23.64
N GLU A 117 -14.26 -2.84 -24.54
CA GLU A 117 -15.05 -2.49 -25.74
C GLU A 117 -15.07 -3.59 -26.80
N SER A 118 -14.07 -4.48 -26.81
CA SER A 118 -13.90 -5.52 -27.83
C SER A 118 -14.96 -6.62 -27.79
N ARG A 119 -15.72 -6.73 -26.70
CA ARG A 119 -16.67 -7.84 -26.48
C ARG A 119 -17.84 -7.50 -25.54
N PRO A 120 -18.94 -8.28 -25.61
CA PRO A 120 -20.04 -8.14 -24.66
C PRO A 120 -19.58 -8.39 -23.21
N GLN A 121 -20.14 -7.65 -22.25
CA GLN A 121 -19.80 -7.69 -20.83
C GLN A 121 -19.76 -9.12 -20.25
N ASN A 122 -20.71 -9.97 -20.57
CA ASN A 122 -20.78 -11.35 -20.08
C ASN A 122 -19.71 -12.29 -20.70
N ARG A 123 -18.81 -11.75 -21.52
CA ARG A 123 -17.64 -12.44 -22.09
C ARG A 123 -16.30 -11.85 -21.65
N LEU A 124 -16.33 -10.85 -20.76
CA LEU A 124 -15.11 -10.25 -20.23
C LEU A 124 -14.38 -11.21 -19.29
N SER A 125 -15.13 -11.90 -18.42
CA SER A 125 -14.61 -12.97 -17.55
C SER A 125 -15.71 -13.97 -17.20
N LEU A 126 -15.35 -15.06 -16.52
CA LEU A 126 -16.32 -16.04 -16.02
C LEU A 126 -17.24 -15.43 -14.96
N GLU A 127 -16.70 -14.60 -14.08
CA GLU A 127 -17.42 -13.94 -13.01
C GLU A 127 -18.48 -12.98 -13.58
N HIS A 128 -18.18 -12.26 -14.66
CA HIS A 128 -19.15 -11.39 -15.34
C HIS A 128 -20.29 -12.18 -15.98
N PHE A 129 -20.04 -13.43 -16.36
CA PHE A 129 -21.14 -14.29 -16.79
C PHE A 129 -22.09 -14.61 -15.61
N PHE A 130 -21.60 -14.81 -14.40
CA PHE A 130 -22.43 -15.03 -13.23
C PHE A 130 -23.02 -13.74 -12.67
N LEU A 131 -22.28 -12.64 -12.74
CA LEU A 131 -22.71 -11.32 -12.24
C LEU A 131 -24.03 -10.86 -12.88
N GLN A 132 -24.27 -11.18 -14.15
CA GLN A 132 -25.54 -10.84 -14.81
C GLN A 132 -26.79 -11.43 -14.12
N PHE A 133 -26.65 -12.46 -13.28
CA PHE A 133 -27.76 -13.05 -12.52
C PHE A 133 -27.88 -12.48 -11.11
N ILE A 134 -26.78 -11.96 -10.56
CA ILE A 134 -26.72 -11.41 -9.20
C ILE A 134 -26.99 -9.90 -9.24
N ASN A 135 -26.40 -9.21 -10.20
CA ASN A 135 -26.54 -7.77 -10.42
C ASN A 135 -26.77 -7.50 -11.92
N PRO A 136 -28.01 -7.74 -12.43
CA PRO A 136 -28.33 -7.65 -13.87
C PRO A 136 -28.22 -6.23 -14.44
N ASP A 137 -28.31 -5.22 -13.61
CA ASP A 137 -28.25 -3.82 -14.01
C ASP A 137 -26.82 -3.26 -14.04
N TYR A 138 -25.85 -4.03 -13.52
CA TYR A 138 -24.47 -3.63 -13.52
C TYR A 138 -23.92 -3.42 -14.93
N LYS A 139 -23.23 -2.30 -15.12
CA LYS A 139 -22.50 -1.95 -16.35
C LYS A 139 -21.04 -1.77 -16.01
N VAL A 140 -20.17 -2.50 -16.70
CA VAL A 140 -18.73 -2.26 -16.65
C VAL A 140 -18.48 -0.84 -17.17
N GLY A 141 -17.85 -0.03 -16.32
CA GLY A 141 -17.47 1.34 -16.66
C GLY A 141 -16.12 1.44 -17.36
N THR A 142 -15.69 2.66 -17.61
CA THR A 142 -14.34 2.97 -18.06
C THR A 142 -13.34 2.72 -16.93
N TYR A 143 -12.22 2.09 -17.24
CA TYR A 143 -11.11 1.97 -16.31
C TYR A 143 -10.31 3.28 -16.31
N GLU A 144 -10.28 3.96 -15.17
CA GLU A 144 -9.77 5.32 -15.08
C GLU A 144 -8.26 5.36 -14.75
N PRO A 145 -7.51 6.38 -15.26
CA PRO A 145 -6.05 6.45 -15.07
C PRO A 145 -5.56 6.55 -13.62
N HIS A 146 -6.41 6.97 -12.68
CA HIS A 146 -6.05 7.04 -11.25
C HIS A 146 -6.27 5.72 -10.48
N TYR A 147 -6.93 4.71 -11.06
CA TYR A 147 -7.17 3.43 -10.37
C TYR A 147 -5.90 2.68 -9.99
N PRO A 148 -4.82 2.65 -10.81
CA PRO A 148 -3.54 2.10 -10.38
C PRO A 148 -2.97 2.78 -9.13
N LEU A 149 -3.18 4.09 -8.97
CA LEU A 149 -2.74 4.85 -7.80
C LEU A 149 -3.60 4.52 -6.56
N ALA A 150 -4.91 4.36 -6.73
CA ALA A 150 -5.79 3.89 -5.65
C ALA A 150 -5.43 2.47 -5.19
N TRP A 151 -5.05 1.59 -6.13
CA TRP A 151 -4.55 0.26 -5.80
C TRP A 151 -3.27 0.30 -4.98
N ALA A 152 -2.34 1.22 -5.27
CA ALA A 152 -1.13 1.40 -4.46
C ALA A 152 -1.46 1.78 -3.00
N LYS A 153 -2.53 2.58 -2.74
CA LYS A 153 -3.02 2.87 -1.39
C LYS A 153 -3.59 1.62 -0.71
N MET A 154 -4.31 0.80 -1.47
CA MET A 154 -4.81 -0.48 -0.98
C MET A 154 -3.68 -1.43 -0.59
N MET A 155 -2.61 -1.52 -1.40
CA MET A 155 -1.41 -2.29 -1.07
C MET A 155 -0.70 -1.73 0.17
N ALA A 156 -0.69 -0.40 0.36
CA ALA A 156 -0.15 0.20 1.57
C ALA A 156 -0.98 -0.19 2.81
N TYR A 157 -2.31 -0.30 2.69
CA TYR A 157 -3.18 -0.78 3.76
C TYR A 157 -2.92 -2.24 4.11
N ASP A 158 -2.81 -3.11 3.11
CA ASP A 158 -2.54 -4.54 3.31
C ASP A 158 -1.17 -4.81 3.96
N LEU A 159 -0.16 -4.02 3.61
CA LEU A 159 1.22 -4.24 4.04
C LEU A 159 1.64 -3.46 5.31
N ASN A 160 1.07 -2.28 5.56
CA ASN A 160 1.48 -1.40 6.66
C ASN A 160 0.31 -0.85 7.48
N GLY A 161 -0.90 -1.35 7.29
CA GLY A 161 -2.04 -1.02 8.14
C GLY A 161 -1.88 -1.63 9.53
N ASN A 162 -1.78 -0.80 10.58
CA ASN A 162 -1.54 -1.28 11.95
C ASN A 162 -2.28 -0.50 13.06
N PHE A 163 -3.15 0.44 12.72
CA PHE A 163 -3.85 1.27 13.72
C PHE A 163 -4.65 0.47 14.75
N GLU A 164 -5.14 -0.73 14.41
CA GLU A 164 -5.80 -1.63 15.37
C GLU A 164 -4.83 -2.12 16.45
N GLN A 165 -3.51 -2.08 16.21
CA GLN A 165 -2.53 -2.44 17.24
C GLN A 165 -2.52 -1.42 18.38
N GLU A 166 -2.65 -0.12 18.09
CA GLU A 166 -2.77 0.91 19.14
C GLU A 166 -4.02 0.68 19.99
N ILE A 167 -5.14 0.29 19.36
CA ILE A 167 -6.36 -0.08 20.05
C ILE A 167 -6.15 -1.30 20.95
N ARG A 168 -5.51 -2.35 20.44
CA ARG A 168 -5.17 -3.54 21.22
C ARG A 168 -4.23 -3.22 22.40
N ASN A 169 -3.23 -2.39 22.14
CA ASN A 169 -2.31 -1.91 23.18
C ASN A 169 -3.07 -1.13 24.28
N SER A 170 -3.94 -0.20 23.89
CA SER A 170 -4.78 0.56 24.85
C SER A 170 -5.58 -0.37 25.76
N LYS A 171 -6.20 -1.40 25.20
CA LYS A 171 -6.90 -2.43 25.98
C LYS A 171 -5.97 -3.15 26.96
N THR A 172 -4.82 -3.56 26.48
CA THR A 172 -3.82 -4.28 27.26
C THR A 172 -3.35 -3.45 28.46
N PHE A 173 -2.97 -2.19 28.23
CA PHE A 173 -2.53 -1.28 29.28
C PHE A 173 -3.64 -0.89 30.27
N ASN A 174 -4.89 -0.84 29.82
CA ASN A 174 -6.03 -0.58 30.70
C ASN A 174 -6.45 -1.80 31.55
N THR A 175 -6.01 -3.00 31.20
CA THR A 175 -6.43 -4.24 31.87
C THR A 175 -5.36 -4.80 32.77
N LEU A 176 -4.12 -4.70 32.35
CA LEU A 176 -2.96 -5.26 33.02
C LEU A 176 -2.15 -4.16 33.70
N THR A 177 -1.34 -4.55 34.69
CA THR A 177 -0.38 -3.59 35.21
C THR A 177 0.67 -3.26 34.13
N PRO A 178 1.27 -2.05 34.14
CA PRO A 178 2.27 -1.66 33.16
C PRO A 178 3.40 -2.70 32.98
N GLU A 179 3.85 -3.29 34.08
CA GLU A 179 4.92 -4.30 34.06
C GLU A 179 4.49 -5.58 33.30
N ILE A 180 3.22 -5.99 33.44
CA ILE A 180 2.71 -7.17 32.71
C ILE A 180 2.44 -6.83 31.25
N ALA A 181 1.92 -5.63 30.98
CA ALA A 181 1.66 -5.17 29.62
C ALA A 181 2.97 -5.08 28.80
N GLU A 182 4.06 -4.59 29.42
CA GLU A 182 5.38 -4.55 28.78
C GLU A 182 5.95 -5.95 28.48
N LEU A 183 5.68 -6.96 29.34
CA LEU A 183 6.10 -8.34 29.08
C LEU A 183 5.43 -8.98 27.84
N LEU A 184 4.26 -8.48 27.44
CA LEU A 184 3.56 -8.92 26.23
C LEU A 184 4.07 -8.21 24.96
N ARG A 185 5.04 -7.31 25.13
CA ARG A 185 5.63 -6.48 24.07
C ARG A 185 7.15 -6.51 24.15
N PRO A 186 7.77 -7.70 24.04
CA PRO A 186 9.21 -7.80 24.15
C PRO A 186 9.89 -6.97 23.04
N PRO A 187 11.03 -6.33 23.33
CA PRO A 187 11.86 -5.71 22.30
C PRO A 187 12.38 -6.76 21.33
N TYR A 188 12.83 -6.31 20.15
CA TYR A 188 13.54 -7.18 19.23
C TYR A 188 14.78 -7.76 19.95
N PRO A 189 14.97 -9.11 19.90
CA PRO A 189 16.08 -9.74 20.63
C PRO A 189 17.44 -9.32 20.07
N ASP A 190 18.37 -8.94 20.95
CA ASP A 190 19.71 -8.47 20.56
C ASP A 190 20.54 -9.52 19.78
N GLU A 191 20.23 -10.82 19.99
CA GLU A 191 20.88 -11.92 19.29
C GLU A 191 20.32 -12.20 17.89
N HIS A 192 19.21 -11.57 17.50
CA HIS A 192 18.63 -11.74 16.18
C HIS A 192 19.36 -10.84 15.16
N PRO A 193 19.50 -11.31 13.90
CA PRO A 193 20.22 -10.56 12.88
C PRO A 193 19.46 -9.32 12.45
N TYR A 194 20.18 -8.26 12.16
CA TYR A 194 19.69 -7.07 11.49
C TYR A 194 19.99 -7.14 10.00
N ILE A 195 19.24 -6.35 9.17
CA ILE A 195 19.47 -6.31 7.72
C ILE A 195 20.77 -5.56 7.41
N VAL A 196 21.01 -4.44 8.10
CA VAL A 196 22.17 -3.57 7.94
C VAL A 196 22.98 -3.61 9.24
N GLU A 197 24.18 -4.17 9.20
CA GLU A 197 25.06 -4.26 10.36
C GLU A 197 25.90 -2.99 10.55
N GLU A 198 26.32 -2.37 9.43
CA GLU A 198 27.15 -1.17 9.42
C GLU A 198 26.38 -0.02 8.71
N TRP A 199 25.85 0.90 9.48
CA TRP A 199 25.18 2.09 8.97
C TRP A 199 25.64 3.32 9.75
N GLU A 200 26.26 4.25 9.03
CA GLU A 200 26.67 5.54 9.58
C GLU A 200 25.53 6.59 9.41
N GLY A 201 24.36 6.32 9.97
CA GLY A 201 23.24 7.27 10.00
C GLY A 201 23.58 8.51 10.80
N LYS A 202 23.34 9.70 10.24
CA LYS A 202 23.60 10.99 10.90
C LYS A 202 22.43 11.50 11.75
N GLY A 203 21.35 10.74 11.88
CA GLY A 203 20.18 11.12 12.65
C GLY A 203 20.30 10.70 14.10
N SER A 204 20.78 11.56 14.98
CA SER A 204 20.50 11.40 16.41
C SER A 204 19.04 11.83 16.65
N PHE A 205 18.10 10.96 16.34
CA PHE A 205 16.74 11.11 16.84
C PHE A 205 16.78 10.76 18.33
N ALA A 206 16.32 11.69 19.17
CA ALA A 206 16.38 11.53 20.62
C ALA A 206 15.74 10.19 21.01
N SER A 207 16.50 9.39 21.76
CA SER A 207 15.98 8.16 22.35
C SER A 207 14.78 8.51 23.22
N VAL A 208 13.65 7.91 22.90
CA VAL A 208 12.35 8.16 23.51
C VAL A 208 12.42 7.90 25.02
N GLY A 209 12.41 8.98 25.81
CA GLY A 209 12.22 8.91 27.26
C GLY A 209 10.75 8.53 27.54
N LYS A 210 10.51 7.57 28.44
CA LYS A 210 9.16 7.18 28.87
C LYS A 210 8.42 8.40 29.40
N SER A 211 7.29 8.78 28.76
CA SER A 211 6.42 9.84 29.25
C SER A 211 5.41 9.28 30.25
N ASN A 212 5.56 9.63 31.52
CA ASN A 212 4.68 9.19 32.61
C ASN A 212 3.34 9.97 32.68
N ASN A 213 3.10 10.95 31.81
CA ASN A 213 1.92 11.82 31.91
C ASN A 213 0.71 11.31 31.09
N ILE A 214 0.92 10.45 30.12
CA ILE A 214 -0.15 9.90 29.27
C ILE A 214 -0.98 8.86 30.04
N GLU A 215 -0.37 8.11 30.95
CA GLU A 215 -1.01 7.06 31.75
C GLU A 215 -2.21 7.55 32.58
N GLN A 216 -2.16 8.77 33.12
CA GLN A 216 -3.28 9.36 33.89
C GLN A 216 -4.46 9.76 32.98
N LEU A 217 -4.19 10.10 31.73
CA LEU A 217 -5.21 10.45 30.75
C LEU A 217 -5.95 9.20 30.25
N TYR A 218 -5.24 8.10 30.02
CA TYR A 218 -5.83 6.83 29.62
C TYR A 218 -6.76 6.25 30.69
N GLN A 219 -6.39 6.34 31.97
CA GLN A 219 -7.25 5.89 33.07
C GLN A 219 -8.57 6.68 33.18
N ALA A 220 -8.60 7.92 32.67
CA ALA A 220 -9.80 8.75 32.67
C ALA A 220 -10.72 8.51 31.47
N LEU A 221 -10.18 7.99 30.36
CA LEU A 221 -10.90 7.84 29.08
C LEU A 221 -11.42 6.42 28.82
N PHE A 222 -10.89 5.39 29.48
CA PHE A 222 -11.16 3.99 29.10
C PHE A 222 -11.56 3.12 30.29
N VAL A 223 -12.83 2.78 30.43
CA VAL A 223 -13.32 1.80 31.42
C VAL A 223 -14.39 0.90 30.82
N ARG A 224 -14.10 -0.35 30.56
CA ARG A 224 -14.77 -1.61 30.83
C ARG A 224 -14.65 -2.67 29.71
N TYR A 225 -14.48 -3.91 30.12
CA TYR A 225 -13.98 -5.05 29.39
C TYR A 225 -14.99 -6.14 29.02
N VAL A 226 -14.83 -6.77 27.84
CA VAL A 226 -15.11 -8.22 27.60
C VAL A 226 -14.24 -8.71 26.44
N THR A 227 -13.59 -9.86 26.61
CA THR A 227 -12.67 -10.49 25.67
C THR A 227 -13.36 -11.26 24.56
N ARG A 228 -12.99 -11.03 23.31
CA ARG A 228 -13.14 -11.99 22.22
C ARG A 228 -11.84 -11.98 21.41
N ASP A 229 -11.28 -13.19 21.21
CA ASP A 229 -10.09 -13.40 20.38
C ASP A 229 -10.37 -12.93 18.96
N LEU A 230 -9.68 -11.87 18.56
CA LEU A 230 -9.53 -11.55 17.14
C LEU A 230 -8.44 -12.47 16.61
N GLN A 231 -8.81 -13.36 15.69
CA GLN A 231 -7.83 -14.13 14.95
C GLN A 231 -6.88 -13.14 14.29
N THR A 232 -5.66 -13.12 14.77
CA THR A 232 -4.55 -12.43 14.13
C THR A 232 -4.48 -12.92 12.69
N ASN A 233 -4.49 -12.00 11.74
CA ASN A 233 -4.05 -12.28 10.39
C ASN A 233 -2.76 -13.09 10.50
N GLN A 234 -2.71 -14.25 9.83
CA GLN A 234 -1.48 -15.04 9.77
C GLN A 234 -0.39 -14.06 9.34
N ALA A 235 0.71 -14.02 10.10
CA ALA A 235 1.82 -13.15 9.79
C ALA A 235 2.30 -13.47 8.37
N LEU A 236 1.91 -12.62 7.42
CA LEU A 236 2.43 -12.65 6.06
C LEU A 236 3.87 -12.20 6.16
N GLY A 237 4.75 -12.86 5.46
CA GLY A 237 6.17 -12.54 5.46
C GLY A 237 6.69 -12.45 4.03
N SER A 238 7.97 -12.21 3.89
CA SER A 238 8.65 -12.25 2.60
C SER A 238 10.11 -12.60 2.82
N ASN A 239 10.74 -13.22 1.83
CA ASN A 239 12.18 -13.44 1.83
C ASN A 239 12.80 -12.82 0.59
N SER A 240 13.94 -12.20 0.76
CA SER A 240 14.79 -11.80 -0.35
C SER A 240 16.25 -11.89 0.06
N TRP A 241 17.12 -12.20 -0.87
CA TRP A 241 18.55 -12.21 -0.65
C TRP A 241 19.32 -11.81 -1.90
N ALA A 242 20.46 -11.16 -1.70
CA ALA A 242 21.43 -10.86 -2.74
C ALA A 242 22.79 -11.38 -2.28
N ILE A 243 23.52 -12.03 -3.17
CA ILE A 243 24.84 -12.61 -2.92
C ILE A 243 25.82 -12.06 -3.94
N SER A 244 26.98 -11.58 -3.47
CA SER A 244 28.02 -11.03 -4.34
C SER A 244 28.66 -12.11 -5.23
N GLY A 245 29.23 -11.70 -6.34
CA GLY A 245 29.92 -12.59 -7.28
C GLY A 245 31.06 -13.40 -6.68
N GLU A 246 31.62 -12.98 -5.56
CA GLU A 246 32.67 -13.72 -4.85
C GLU A 246 32.21 -15.09 -4.33
N HIS A 247 30.90 -15.24 -4.10
CA HIS A 247 30.29 -16.46 -3.59
C HIS A 247 29.53 -17.25 -4.67
N THR A 248 29.62 -16.86 -5.94
CA THR A 248 28.90 -17.51 -7.06
C THR A 248 29.87 -18.14 -8.06
N GLU A 249 29.43 -19.19 -8.74
CA GLU A 249 30.23 -19.85 -9.79
C GLU A 249 30.44 -18.94 -11.02
N SER A 250 29.45 -18.08 -11.31
CA SER A 250 29.53 -17.17 -12.45
C SER A 250 30.46 -15.97 -12.22
N GLY A 251 30.81 -15.67 -10.97
CA GLY A 251 31.49 -14.43 -10.60
C GLY A 251 30.59 -13.18 -10.66
N LEU A 252 29.29 -13.34 -10.88
CA LEU A 252 28.29 -12.28 -10.90
C LEU A 252 27.29 -12.45 -9.75
N PRO A 253 26.67 -11.37 -9.27
CA PRO A 253 25.69 -11.44 -8.21
C PRO A 253 24.48 -12.31 -8.55
N LEU A 254 23.87 -12.87 -7.51
CA LEU A 254 22.56 -13.52 -7.56
C LEU A 254 21.59 -12.77 -6.65
N LEU A 255 20.37 -12.57 -7.12
CA LEU A 255 19.26 -12.02 -6.34
C LEU A 255 18.06 -12.97 -6.44
N ALA A 256 17.44 -13.26 -5.31
CA ALA A 256 16.14 -13.96 -5.26
C ALA A 256 15.17 -13.17 -4.40
N ASN A 257 13.89 -13.24 -4.77
CA ASN A 257 12.81 -12.59 -4.03
C ASN A 257 11.58 -13.49 -4.01
N ASP A 258 11.00 -13.66 -2.82
CA ASP A 258 9.84 -14.53 -2.57
C ASP A 258 8.87 -13.81 -1.62
N PRO A 259 7.98 -12.94 -2.16
CA PRO A 259 7.01 -12.21 -1.34
C PRO A 259 5.82 -13.12 -1.00
N HIS A 260 5.65 -13.39 0.32
CA HIS A 260 4.58 -14.23 0.85
C HIS A 260 3.34 -13.37 1.18
N LEU A 261 2.62 -12.96 0.15
CA LEU A 261 1.31 -12.32 0.27
C LEU A 261 0.21 -13.38 0.41
N SER A 262 -1.02 -12.96 0.71
CA SER A 262 -2.16 -13.89 0.87
C SER A 262 -2.30 -14.81 -0.34
N VAL A 263 -2.51 -16.11 -0.08
CA VAL A 263 -2.75 -17.10 -1.15
C VAL A 263 -4.11 -16.87 -1.76
N GLN A 264 -4.13 -16.54 -3.04
CA GLN A 264 -5.35 -16.31 -3.80
C GLN A 264 -5.27 -16.89 -5.21
N LEU A 265 -6.39 -17.10 -5.85
CA LEU A 265 -6.51 -17.59 -7.22
C LEU A 265 -7.46 -16.69 -8.02
N PRO A 266 -6.97 -15.96 -9.04
CA PRO A 266 -5.59 -15.90 -9.50
C PRO A 266 -4.65 -15.27 -8.48
N ALA A 267 -3.33 -15.57 -8.56
CA ALA A 267 -2.31 -14.94 -7.73
C ALA A 267 -2.33 -13.42 -7.92
N ILE A 268 -1.89 -12.67 -6.88
CA ILE A 268 -1.78 -11.21 -6.95
C ILE A 268 -0.75 -10.77 -8.01
N TRP A 269 0.33 -11.54 -8.14
CA TRP A 269 1.40 -11.28 -9.09
C TRP A 269 1.05 -11.73 -10.50
N TYR A 270 1.46 -10.93 -11.49
CA TYR A 270 1.34 -11.23 -12.91
C TYR A 270 2.70 -11.09 -13.59
N GLU A 271 3.28 -12.21 -14.04
CA GLU A 271 4.58 -12.25 -14.73
C GLU A 271 4.43 -11.77 -16.17
N ASN A 272 5.28 -10.83 -16.60
CA ASN A 272 5.29 -10.32 -17.98
C ASN A 272 6.62 -9.65 -18.32
N GLY A 273 6.89 -9.46 -19.62
CA GLY A 273 8.03 -8.74 -20.17
C GLY A 273 7.60 -7.58 -21.05
N LEU A 274 8.30 -6.45 -20.94
CA LEU A 274 8.06 -5.21 -21.69
C LEU A 274 9.34 -4.87 -22.47
N HIS A 275 9.27 -4.87 -23.80
CA HIS A 275 10.46 -4.81 -24.64
C HIS A 275 10.33 -3.76 -25.75
N CYS A 276 11.16 -2.73 -25.72
CA CYS A 276 11.43 -1.89 -26.88
C CYS A 276 12.25 -2.67 -27.92
N TYR A 277 11.67 -2.98 -29.06
CA TYR A 277 12.37 -3.69 -30.12
C TYR A 277 11.96 -3.20 -31.52
N PRO A 278 12.92 -2.78 -32.37
CA PRO A 278 14.34 -2.56 -32.01
C PRO A 278 14.49 -1.39 -31.00
N LYS A 279 15.46 -1.51 -30.09
CA LYS A 279 15.77 -0.39 -29.17
C LYS A 279 16.18 0.85 -29.97
N ASN A 280 15.67 2.00 -29.55
CA ASN A 280 16.01 3.30 -30.13
C ASN A 280 16.07 4.35 -29.01
N ARG A 281 16.46 5.58 -29.35
CA ARG A 281 16.66 6.65 -28.39
C ARG A 281 15.39 7.01 -27.58
N ASP A 282 14.22 6.84 -28.19
CA ASP A 282 12.92 7.21 -27.61
C ASP A 282 12.20 5.99 -26.98
N CYS A 283 12.78 4.77 -27.10
CA CYS A 283 12.27 3.55 -26.53
C CYS A 283 13.43 2.66 -26.05
N GLU A 284 13.74 2.73 -24.76
CA GLU A 284 14.83 1.97 -24.12
C GLU A 284 14.31 0.90 -23.15
N LEU A 285 13.01 0.84 -22.89
CA LEU A 285 12.39 -0.10 -21.94
C LEU A 285 12.68 -1.54 -22.35
N ASP A 286 13.24 -2.32 -21.41
CA ASP A 286 13.54 -3.73 -21.62
C ASP A 286 13.62 -4.41 -20.27
N VAL A 287 12.49 -4.89 -19.78
CA VAL A 287 12.30 -5.32 -18.40
C VAL A 287 11.40 -6.55 -18.34
N VAL A 288 11.73 -7.47 -17.44
CA VAL A 288 10.96 -8.68 -17.17
C VAL A 288 10.76 -8.84 -15.66
N GLY A 289 9.60 -9.32 -15.25
CA GLY A 289 9.30 -9.61 -13.87
C GLY A 289 7.80 -9.62 -13.59
N PHE A 290 7.44 -9.13 -12.41
CA PHE A 290 6.09 -9.23 -11.90
C PHE A 290 5.48 -7.83 -11.73
N SER A 291 4.27 -7.68 -12.27
CA SER A 291 3.38 -6.53 -12.06
C SER A 291 2.16 -6.95 -11.24
N PHE A 292 1.35 -5.98 -10.83
CA PHE A 292 -0.03 -6.23 -10.44
C PHE A 292 -0.94 -6.07 -11.66
N ALA A 293 -1.88 -6.99 -11.87
CA ALA A 293 -2.93 -6.75 -12.84
C ALA A 293 -3.72 -5.50 -12.42
N GLY A 294 -3.76 -4.47 -13.27
CA GLY A 294 -4.33 -3.17 -12.94
C GLY A 294 -3.31 -2.06 -12.66
N SER A 295 -2.00 -2.37 -12.70
CA SER A 295 -0.92 -1.39 -12.59
C SER A 295 0.10 -1.57 -13.71
N PRO A 296 0.54 -0.50 -14.39
CA PRO A 296 1.56 -0.59 -15.43
C PRO A 296 2.95 -0.81 -14.83
N TYR A 297 3.90 -1.16 -15.71
CA TYR A 297 5.29 -1.43 -15.39
C TYR A 297 5.53 -2.70 -14.57
N ILE A 298 6.78 -2.98 -14.28
CA ILE A 298 7.23 -4.12 -13.47
C ILE A 298 7.53 -3.62 -12.06
N VAL A 299 6.90 -4.24 -11.04
CA VAL A 299 7.09 -3.89 -9.63
C VAL A 299 8.36 -4.53 -9.08
N ILE A 300 8.55 -5.84 -9.33
CA ILE A 300 9.76 -6.59 -8.96
C ILE A 300 10.27 -7.36 -10.19
N GLY A 301 11.57 -7.32 -10.44
CA GLY A 301 12.11 -7.96 -11.62
C GLY A 301 13.54 -7.54 -11.97
N HIS A 302 13.83 -7.52 -13.25
CA HIS A 302 15.13 -7.11 -13.75
C HIS A 302 15.02 -6.46 -15.14
N ASN A 303 15.98 -5.62 -15.46
CA ASN A 303 16.27 -5.17 -16.81
C ASN A 303 17.65 -5.72 -17.26
N SER A 304 18.23 -5.17 -18.31
CA SER A 304 19.54 -5.61 -18.82
C SER A 304 20.74 -5.17 -17.93
N HIS A 305 20.53 -4.37 -16.90
CA HIS A 305 21.57 -3.79 -16.06
C HIS A 305 21.45 -4.17 -14.60
N ILE A 306 20.22 -4.18 -14.07
CA ILE A 306 19.95 -4.37 -12.64
C ILE A 306 18.84 -5.41 -12.43
N ALA A 307 18.83 -6.01 -11.24
CA ALA A 307 17.72 -6.78 -10.69
C ALA A 307 17.33 -6.20 -9.33
N TRP A 308 16.03 -6.22 -9.02
CA TRP A 308 15.53 -5.74 -7.75
C TRP A 308 14.41 -6.61 -7.20
N GLY A 309 14.27 -6.59 -5.86
CA GLY A 309 13.25 -7.33 -5.14
C GLY A 309 12.81 -6.59 -3.89
N PHE A 310 11.60 -6.91 -3.38
CA PHE A 310 10.98 -6.26 -2.23
C PHE A 310 10.67 -7.26 -1.14
N THR A 311 10.89 -6.85 0.13
CA THR A 311 10.20 -7.47 1.26
C THR A 311 9.57 -6.36 2.11
N ASN A 312 8.46 -6.67 2.77
CA ASN A 312 7.81 -5.68 3.62
C ASN A 312 8.72 -5.30 4.81
N MET A 313 8.95 -4.00 5.00
CA MET A 313 9.72 -3.48 6.13
C MET A 313 8.88 -3.44 7.42
N GLY A 314 7.58 -3.17 7.29
CA GLY A 314 6.63 -3.14 8.38
C GLY A 314 6.93 -2.13 9.50
N PRO A 315 7.33 -0.89 9.20
CA PRO A 315 7.45 0.14 10.21
C PRO A 315 6.07 0.57 10.69
N ASP A 316 6.01 1.08 11.91
CA ASP A 316 4.83 1.74 12.43
C ASP A 316 4.71 3.16 11.83
N VAL A 317 3.75 3.32 10.92
CA VAL A 317 3.53 4.56 10.14
C VAL A 317 2.11 5.11 10.27
N GLN A 318 1.32 4.53 11.16
CA GLN A 318 -0.03 5.00 11.46
C GLN A 318 -0.08 5.46 12.91
N ASP A 319 -0.78 6.56 13.18
CA ASP A 319 -1.08 7.02 14.52
C ASP A 319 -2.55 7.42 14.65
N LEU A 320 -3.19 6.96 15.71
CA LEU A 320 -4.52 7.40 16.10
C LEU A 320 -4.41 8.64 16.99
N PHE A 321 -5.15 9.69 16.65
CA PHE A 321 -5.27 10.89 17.47
C PHE A 321 -6.66 10.99 18.08
N ILE A 322 -6.71 11.17 19.41
CA ILE A 322 -7.96 11.43 20.12
C ILE A 322 -8.26 12.91 19.99
N GLU A 323 -9.35 13.23 19.32
CA GLU A 323 -9.79 14.59 19.04
C GLU A 323 -10.86 15.02 20.04
N LYS A 324 -10.73 16.21 20.58
CA LYS A 324 -11.73 16.80 21.47
C LYS A 324 -12.70 17.63 20.65
N ILE A 325 -13.97 17.23 20.64
CA ILE A 325 -15.02 17.80 19.80
C ILE A 325 -15.77 18.90 20.55
N ASN A 326 -16.08 20.00 19.87
CA ASN A 326 -16.87 21.10 20.45
C ASN A 326 -18.31 20.61 20.76
N PRO A 327 -18.72 20.59 22.03
CA PRO A 327 -20.06 20.13 22.39
C PRO A 327 -21.20 20.96 21.80
N SER A 328 -20.91 22.21 21.38
CA SER A 328 -21.89 23.11 20.76
C SER A 328 -21.88 23.06 19.23
N ASN A 329 -20.83 22.49 18.62
CA ASN A 329 -20.69 22.34 17.17
C ASN A 329 -19.89 21.09 16.86
N PRO A 330 -20.52 19.96 16.49
CA PRO A 330 -19.83 18.69 16.25
C PRO A 330 -18.87 18.71 15.05
N ASN A 331 -18.84 19.79 14.27
CA ASN A 331 -17.94 19.99 13.15
C ASN A 331 -16.70 20.82 13.51
N GLN A 332 -16.45 21.01 14.80
CA GLN A 332 -15.26 21.70 15.32
C GLN A 332 -14.51 20.82 16.32
N TYR A 333 -13.19 20.90 16.30
CA TYR A 333 -12.29 20.23 17.23
C TYR A 333 -11.35 21.24 17.90
N GLU A 334 -10.83 20.90 19.08
CA GLU A 334 -9.93 21.77 19.86
C GLU A 334 -8.48 21.62 19.40
N VAL A 335 -7.80 22.74 19.27
CA VAL A 335 -6.33 22.82 19.10
C VAL A 335 -5.81 23.88 20.07
N ASP A 336 -5.02 23.50 21.05
CA ASP A 336 -4.39 24.39 22.05
C ASP A 336 -5.39 25.35 22.74
N GLY A 337 -6.60 24.86 22.99
CA GLY A 337 -7.67 25.63 23.64
C GLY A 337 -8.56 26.44 22.70
N GLU A 338 -8.30 26.39 21.38
CA GLU A 338 -9.10 27.09 20.37
C GLU A 338 -9.88 26.09 19.49
N TRP A 339 -11.14 26.43 19.12
CA TRP A 339 -11.96 25.61 18.26
C TRP A 339 -11.64 25.85 16.78
N GLN A 340 -11.33 24.79 16.03
CA GLN A 340 -11.07 24.81 14.59
C GLN A 340 -12.14 24.03 13.85
N ASP A 341 -12.51 24.48 12.64
CA ASP A 341 -13.46 23.78 11.78
C ASP A 341 -12.80 22.54 11.17
N MET A 342 -13.56 21.43 11.09
CA MET A 342 -13.15 20.23 10.36
C MET A 342 -13.40 20.39 8.86
N ASP A 343 -12.54 19.78 8.05
CA ASP A 343 -12.86 19.52 6.65
C ASP A 343 -13.96 18.46 6.55
N ARG A 344 -14.85 18.62 5.57
CA ARG A 344 -15.99 17.72 5.38
C ARG A 344 -16.18 17.39 3.91
N VAL A 345 -16.36 16.10 3.62
CA VAL A 345 -16.62 15.59 2.29
C VAL A 345 -17.85 14.69 2.33
N THR A 346 -18.82 14.96 1.44
CA THR A 346 -19.96 14.07 1.26
C THR A 346 -19.58 12.98 0.26
N GLU A 347 -19.74 11.72 0.67
CA GLU A 347 -19.52 10.54 -0.15
C GLU A 347 -20.84 9.81 -0.39
N ILE A 348 -21.00 9.27 -1.60
CA ILE A 348 -22.16 8.47 -2.00
C ILE A 348 -21.68 7.06 -2.32
N ILE A 349 -22.23 6.07 -1.64
CA ILE A 349 -21.96 4.65 -1.87
C ILE A 349 -23.16 4.08 -2.61
N GLU A 350 -22.96 3.79 -3.89
CA GLU A 350 -23.95 3.09 -4.71
C GLU A 350 -24.02 1.62 -4.29
N VAL A 351 -25.23 1.12 -4.02
CA VAL A 351 -25.44 -0.27 -3.55
C VAL A 351 -26.33 -1.02 -4.54
N ALA A 352 -25.79 -2.08 -5.15
CA ALA A 352 -26.57 -2.88 -6.09
C ALA A 352 -27.83 -3.45 -5.43
N GLY A 353 -28.99 -3.18 -6.01
CA GLY A 353 -30.29 -3.64 -5.52
C GLY A 353 -30.86 -2.86 -4.33
N SER A 354 -30.23 -1.78 -3.90
CA SER A 354 -30.66 -0.94 -2.78
C SER A 354 -30.52 0.55 -3.07
N GLU A 355 -31.05 1.39 -2.18
CA GLU A 355 -30.84 2.84 -2.27
C GLU A 355 -29.39 3.19 -1.91
N PRO A 356 -28.81 4.23 -2.52
CA PRO A 356 -27.48 4.71 -2.18
C PRO A 356 -27.35 5.13 -0.72
N ILE A 357 -26.19 4.90 -0.13
CA ILE A 357 -25.85 5.35 1.21
C ILE A 357 -25.06 6.65 1.11
N VAL A 358 -25.54 7.71 1.77
CA VAL A 358 -24.85 9.00 1.83
C VAL A 358 -24.17 9.13 3.18
N ILE A 359 -22.87 9.40 3.16
CA ILE A 359 -22.08 9.64 4.37
C ILE A 359 -21.36 10.98 4.30
N GLU A 360 -21.12 11.59 5.45
CA GLU A 360 -20.22 12.73 5.59
C GLU A 360 -18.92 12.24 6.25
N VAL A 361 -17.79 12.43 5.59
CA VAL A 361 -16.46 12.18 6.13
C VAL A 361 -15.92 13.49 6.69
N ARG A 362 -15.68 13.53 8.01
CA ARG A 362 -15.05 14.64 8.69
C ARG A 362 -13.56 14.36 8.83
N SER A 363 -12.75 15.40 8.74
CA SER A 363 -11.29 15.29 8.92
C SER A 363 -10.76 16.44 9.76
N THR A 364 -9.81 16.14 10.63
CA THR A 364 -9.00 17.11 11.36
C THR A 364 -7.66 17.32 10.64
N ARG A 365 -6.75 18.10 11.21
CA ARG A 365 -5.39 18.23 10.72
C ARG A 365 -4.59 16.91 10.74
N HIS A 366 -5.04 15.92 11.55
CA HIS A 366 -4.41 14.59 11.62
C HIS A 366 -4.95 13.63 10.57
N GLY A 367 -6.09 13.93 9.95
CA GLY A 367 -6.71 13.08 8.94
C GLY A 367 -8.18 12.77 9.22
N PRO A 368 -8.76 11.76 8.55
CA PRO A 368 -10.18 11.44 8.68
C PRO A 368 -10.53 10.92 10.07
N ILE A 369 -11.74 11.30 10.55
CA ILE A 369 -12.33 10.75 11.77
C ILE A 369 -12.80 9.32 11.48
N VAL A 370 -12.05 8.35 11.99
CA VAL A 370 -12.35 6.92 11.78
C VAL A 370 -13.39 6.39 12.74
N SER A 371 -13.54 7.01 13.92
CA SER A 371 -14.54 6.61 14.92
C SER A 371 -15.99 6.96 14.56
N ASP A 372 -16.23 7.72 13.48
CA ASP A 372 -17.59 8.05 13.04
C ASP A 372 -18.31 6.87 12.38
N ARG A 373 -17.59 5.78 12.11
CA ARG A 373 -18.10 4.66 11.31
C ARG A 373 -18.06 3.35 12.08
N SER A 374 -19.01 2.49 11.72
CA SER A 374 -18.95 1.08 12.03
C SER A 374 -18.18 0.36 10.92
N TYR A 375 -17.30 -0.53 11.28
CA TYR A 375 -16.51 -1.32 10.33
C TYR A 375 -16.90 -2.78 10.44
N PRO A 376 -17.03 -3.53 9.33
CA PRO A 376 -17.14 -4.97 9.40
C PRO A 376 -15.79 -5.55 9.82
N VAL A 377 -15.78 -6.33 10.87
CA VAL A 377 -14.59 -7.06 11.38
C VAL A 377 -14.10 -8.10 10.37
N ASN A 378 -15.01 -8.54 9.48
CA ASN A 378 -14.75 -9.46 8.36
C ASN A 378 -15.67 -9.09 7.20
N LEU A 379 -15.30 -9.44 5.97
CA LEU A 379 -16.17 -9.36 4.78
C LEU A 379 -17.39 -10.32 4.86
N ASN A 380 -17.75 -10.76 6.06
CA ASN A 380 -18.88 -11.65 6.30
C ASN A 380 -20.12 -10.80 6.68
N PRO A 381 -21.14 -10.72 5.82
CA PRO A 381 -22.32 -9.88 6.05
C PRO A 381 -23.23 -10.36 7.19
N GLU A 382 -23.01 -11.56 7.75
CA GLU A 382 -23.77 -12.10 8.87
C GLU A 382 -23.21 -11.72 10.25
N GLU A 383 -22.05 -11.11 10.30
CA GLU A 383 -21.47 -10.56 11.53
C GLU A 383 -21.96 -9.13 11.73
N ASP A 384 -22.50 -8.83 12.91
CA ASP A 384 -23.00 -7.51 13.28
C ASP A 384 -21.98 -6.41 12.93
N GLN A 385 -22.46 -5.35 12.29
CA GLN A 385 -21.65 -4.14 12.09
C GLN A 385 -21.29 -3.59 13.47
N VAL A 386 -20.01 -3.64 13.79
CA VAL A 386 -19.49 -3.19 15.08
C VAL A 386 -18.99 -1.76 14.89
N SER A 387 -19.43 -0.82 15.74
CA SER A 387 -18.87 0.53 15.72
C SER A 387 -17.37 0.47 16.01
N PHE A 388 -16.59 1.47 15.55
CA PHE A 388 -15.18 1.59 15.93
C PHE A 388 -14.98 1.49 17.44
N ALA A 389 -15.85 2.14 18.23
CA ALA A 389 -15.82 2.08 19.68
C ALA A 389 -16.12 0.67 20.21
N ASP A 390 -17.10 -0.04 19.62
CA ASP A 390 -17.44 -1.41 20.01
C ASP A 390 -16.35 -2.40 19.60
N GLU A 391 -15.76 -2.26 18.41
CA GLU A 391 -14.63 -3.05 17.97
C GLU A 391 -13.39 -2.79 18.82
N ALA A 392 -13.07 -1.53 19.00
CA ALA A 392 -12.06 -1.06 19.94
C ALA A 392 -12.42 -1.40 21.39
N ARG A 393 -13.71 -1.68 21.70
CA ARG A 393 -14.22 -1.87 23.04
C ARG A 393 -13.82 -0.73 23.99
N ILE A 394 -13.85 0.48 23.45
CA ILE A 394 -13.60 1.72 24.19
C ILE A 394 -14.90 2.51 24.24
N GLU A 395 -15.23 3.05 25.40
CA GLU A 395 -16.26 4.06 25.53
C GLU A 395 -15.60 5.42 25.28
N LEU A 396 -15.75 5.96 24.06
CA LEU A 396 -15.41 7.35 23.81
C LEU A 396 -16.53 8.21 24.42
N PRO A 397 -16.21 9.17 25.30
CA PRO A 397 -17.20 10.16 25.72
C PRO A 397 -17.74 10.94 24.51
N ASP A 398 -19.00 11.39 24.55
CA ASP A 398 -19.72 12.05 23.45
C ASP A 398 -18.97 13.23 22.78
N ASN A 399 -18.03 13.83 23.49
CA ASN A 399 -17.23 14.96 23.02
C ASN A 399 -15.82 14.58 22.56
N PHE A 400 -15.57 13.30 22.24
CA PHE A 400 -14.31 12.84 21.69
C PHE A 400 -14.55 12.00 20.43
N SER A 401 -13.61 12.06 19.50
CA SER A 401 -13.55 11.23 18.30
C SER A 401 -12.10 10.80 18.07
N VAL A 402 -11.88 9.86 17.16
CA VAL A 402 -10.54 9.38 16.81
C VAL A 402 -10.28 9.62 15.35
N SER A 403 -9.19 10.31 15.03
CA SER A 403 -8.68 10.51 13.67
C SER A 403 -7.48 9.62 13.41
N LEU A 404 -7.18 9.38 12.12
CA LEU A 404 -6.06 8.56 11.66
C LEU A 404 -5.06 9.40 10.87
N SER A 405 -3.82 9.50 11.36
CA SER A 405 -2.68 9.98 10.59
C SER A 405 -1.95 8.84 9.93
N TRP A 406 -1.73 8.96 8.60
CA TRP A 406 -1.06 7.93 7.83
C TRP A 406 -0.48 8.50 6.52
N PRO A 407 0.82 8.25 6.17
CA PRO A 407 1.40 8.76 4.92
C PRO A 407 0.67 8.34 3.65
N ALA A 408 -0.05 7.19 3.65
CA ALA A 408 -0.84 6.77 2.50
C ALA A 408 -2.07 7.65 2.22
N LEU A 409 -2.51 8.45 3.19
CA LEU A 409 -3.60 9.43 3.06
C LEU A 409 -3.14 10.79 2.54
N ILE A 410 -1.86 10.89 2.13
CA ILE A 410 -1.24 12.08 1.56
C ILE A 410 -0.80 11.73 0.12
N PRO A 411 -0.98 12.62 -0.86
CA PRO A 411 -0.45 12.40 -2.21
C PRO A 411 1.05 12.11 -2.22
N GLY A 412 1.46 11.10 -2.98
CA GLY A 412 2.84 10.60 -3.03
C GLY A 412 3.37 10.40 -4.45
N ASN A 413 4.59 9.87 -4.55
CA ASN A 413 5.29 9.67 -5.82
C ASN A 413 5.67 8.20 -6.08
N THR A 414 5.13 7.24 -5.32
CA THR A 414 5.49 5.83 -5.42
C THR A 414 5.39 5.29 -6.85
N PHE A 415 4.37 5.71 -7.61
CA PHE A 415 4.21 5.32 -9.00
C PHE A 415 5.42 5.74 -9.86
N ILE A 416 5.92 6.96 -9.67
CA ILE A 416 7.11 7.47 -10.38
C ILE A 416 8.32 6.63 -10.01
N GLY A 417 8.50 6.32 -8.71
CA GLY A 417 9.60 5.47 -8.23
C GLY A 417 9.56 4.07 -8.87
N ILE A 418 8.39 3.42 -8.93
CA ILE A 418 8.24 2.10 -9.59
C ILE A 418 8.59 2.19 -11.07
N ARG A 419 8.08 3.19 -11.79
CA ARG A 419 8.44 3.39 -13.20
C ARG A 419 9.95 3.55 -13.38
N ASP A 420 10.59 4.38 -12.56
CA ASP A 420 12.00 4.70 -12.71
C ASP A 420 12.92 3.50 -12.37
N PHE A 421 12.50 2.55 -11.51
CA PHE A 421 13.21 1.26 -11.36
C PHE A 421 13.33 0.51 -12.68
N ASN A 422 12.31 0.56 -13.54
CA ASN A 422 12.32 -0.14 -14.82
C ASN A 422 13.39 0.41 -15.79
N TYR A 423 13.82 1.67 -15.60
CA TYR A 423 14.82 2.34 -16.43
C TYR A 423 16.20 2.45 -15.77
N ALA A 424 16.31 2.24 -14.47
CA ALA A 424 17.56 2.37 -13.74
C ALA A 424 18.64 1.41 -14.29
N LYS A 425 19.88 1.91 -14.45
CA LYS A 425 21.00 1.18 -15.03
C LYS A 425 22.12 0.91 -14.01
N ASN A 426 22.08 1.54 -12.86
CA ASN A 426 23.08 1.48 -11.81
C ASN A 426 22.46 1.81 -10.44
N TRP A 427 23.28 1.69 -9.40
CA TRP A 427 22.85 1.92 -8.02
C TRP A 427 22.35 3.36 -7.79
N GLU A 428 23.03 4.35 -8.34
CA GLU A 428 22.68 5.76 -8.14
C GLU A 428 21.28 6.06 -8.71
N GLU A 429 20.99 5.61 -9.92
CA GLU A 429 19.67 5.76 -10.55
C GLU A 429 18.59 4.99 -9.80
N PHE A 430 18.89 3.76 -9.33
CA PHE A 430 17.97 2.98 -8.52
C PHE A 430 17.69 3.65 -7.17
N ARG A 431 18.73 4.21 -6.53
CA ARG A 431 18.58 4.91 -5.26
C ARG A 431 17.80 6.21 -5.42
N ASP A 432 17.97 6.93 -6.52
CA ASP A 432 17.19 8.15 -6.83
C ASP A 432 15.72 7.80 -7.07
N ALA A 433 15.40 6.69 -7.77
CA ALA A 433 14.05 6.18 -7.91
C ALA A 433 13.46 5.77 -6.55
N SER A 434 14.25 5.15 -5.66
CA SER A 434 13.84 4.78 -4.30
C SER A 434 13.43 5.98 -3.45
N ARG A 435 14.01 7.15 -3.71
CA ARG A 435 13.66 8.41 -3.02
C ARG A 435 12.20 8.83 -3.25
N LEU A 436 11.62 8.41 -4.37
CA LEU A 436 10.23 8.70 -4.74
C LEU A 436 9.25 7.64 -4.24
N PHE A 437 9.75 6.58 -3.62
CA PHE A 437 8.94 5.49 -3.11
C PHE A 437 8.43 5.82 -1.70
N ASP A 438 7.26 6.46 -1.61
CA ASP A 438 6.70 7.02 -0.38
C ASP A 438 6.00 5.95 0.48
N VAL A 439 5.14 5.13 -0.13
CA VAL A 439 4.31 4.11 0.55
C VAL A 439 4.04 2.91 -0.35
N PRO A 440 3.92 1.69 0.23
CA PRO A 440 4.26 1.27 1.58
C PRO A 440 5.78 1.25 1.80
N ALA A 441 6.26 1.48 3.03
CA ALA A 441 7.69 1.37 3.31
C ALA A 441 8.17 -0.08 3.10
N GLN A 442 9.28 -0.25 2.37
CA GLN A 442 9.78 -1.56 1.93
C GLN A 442 11.27 -1.74 2.22
N ASN A 443 11.71 -2.99 2.24
CA ASN A 443 13.11 -3.36 2.10
C ASN A 443 13.37 -3.59 0.61
N LEU A 444 14.20 -2.79 -0.02
CA LEU A 444 14.60 -2.96 -1.42
C LEU A 444 15.96 -3.62 -1.50
N LEU A 445 16.03 -4.75 -2.22
CA LEU A 445 17.30 -5.37 -2.59
C LEU A 445 17.61 -5.06 -4.05
N TYR A 446 18.90 -4.91 -4.30
CA TYR A 446 19.47 -4.55 -5.59
C TYR A 446 20.68 -5.44 -5.91
N ALA A 447 20.83 -5.77 -7.18
CA ALA A 447 22.05 -6.35 -7.75
C ALA A 447 22.24 -5.82 -9.18
N ASP A 448 23.50 -5.68 -9.64
CA ASP A 448 23.80 -5.23 -11.00
C ASP A 448 24.82 -6.09 -11.74
N VAL A 449 24.96 -5.83 -13.05
CA VAL A 449 25.90 -6.52 -13.92
C VAL A 449 27.36 -6.13 -13.67
N ASP A 450 27.62 -5.03 -12.95
CA ASP A 450 28.95 -4.57 -12.57
C ASP A 450 29.47 -5.25 -11.28
N GLY A 451 28.65 -6.09 -10.65
CA GLY A 451 29.03 -6.92 -9.52
C GLY A 451 28.56 -6.39 -8.17
N ASN A 452 27.81 -5.30 -8.13
CA ASN A 452 27.33 -4.71 -6.89
C ASN A 452 26.07 -5.41 -6.37
N ILE A 453 25.95 -5.48 -5.06
CA ILE A 453 24.73 -5.79 -4.31
C ILE A 453 24.44 -4.66 -3.33
N ALA A 454 23.18 -4.29 -3.17
CA ALA A 454 22.83 -3.21 -2.25
C ALA A 454 21.44 -3.40 -1.61
N TYR A 455 21.20 -2.61 -0.57
CA TYR A 455 19.95 -2.50 0.14
C TYR A 455 19.60 -1.03 0.35
N GLN A 456 18.32 -0.70 0.26
CA GLN A 456 17.74 0.59 0.63
C GLN A 456 16.40 0.38 1.31
N SER A 457 16.12 1.10 2.41
CA SER A 457 14.80 1.16 3.03
C SER A 457 14.11 2.48 2.68
N PRO A 458 13.28 2.55 1.64
CA PRO A 458 12.50 3.74 1.36
C PRO A 458 11.16 3.74 2.09
N GLY A 459 10.58 4.93 2.20
CA GLY A 459 9.24 5.17 2.74
C GLY A 459 9.16 6.47 3.53
N LYS A 460 7.95 7.01 3.63
CA LYS A 460 7.66 8.14 4.53
C LYS A 460 7.43 7.61 5.94
N LEU A 461 8.44 7.75 6.81
CA LEU A 461 8.41 7.35 8.20
C LEU A 461 8.19 8.58 9.07
N PRO A 462 7.12 8.66 9.90
CA PRO A 462 6.80 9.85 10.67
C PRO A 462 7.82 10.11 11.78
N ILE A 463 8.20 11.38 11.94
CA ILE A 463 8.94 11.88 13.10
C ILE A 463 7.90 12.32 14.13
N ARG A 464 7.74 11.53 15.18
CA ARG A 464 6.83 11.80 16.28
C ARG A 464 7.43 12.81 17.26
N ALA A 465 6.58 13.49 18.02
CA ALA A 465 7.02 14.37 19.10
C ALA A 465 7.79 13.58 20.19
N GLU A 466 8.67 14.26 20.92
CA GLU A 466 9.49 13.66 21.96
C GLU A 466 8.62 12.94 23.00
N GLY A 467 8.94 11.67 23.26
CA GLY A 467 8.20 10.82 24.20
C GLY A 467 7.04 10.03 23.59
N LEU A 468 6.67 10.24 22.31
CA LEU A 468 5.64 9.49 21.60
C LEU A 468 6.28 8.41 20.72
N VAL A 469 5.78 7.18 20.83
CA VAL A 469 6.31 6.01 20.10
C VAL A 469 5.31 5.39 19.12
N GLY A 470 4.08 5.96 18.99
CA GLY A 470 3.06 5.48 18.06
C GLY A 470 2.39 4.17 18.47
N ASP A 471 2.53 3.74 19.69
CA ASP A 471 1.97 2.48 20.16
C ASP A 471 0.65 2.61 20.95
N LEU A 472 0.21 3.84 21.15
CA LEU A 472 -1.04 4.21 21.82
C LEU A 472 -1.63 5.47 21.17
N PRO A 473 -2.98 5.63 21.14
CA PRO A 473 -3.60 6.82 20.60
C PRO A 473 -3.12 8.10 21.30
N ILE A 474 -2.91 9.16 20.54
CA ILE A 474 -2.25 10.39 20.95
C ILE A 474 -3.29 11.49 21.23
N PRO A 475 -3.16 12.33 22.30
CA PRO A 475 -4.01 13.49 22.51
C PRO A 475 -3.89 14.52 21.38
N GLY A 476 -4.89 14.56 20.48
CA GLY A 476 -4.87 15.37 19.28
C GLY A 476 -5.18 16.87 19.50
N TRP A 477 -5.66 17.27 20.67
CA TRP A 477 -5.92 18.69 20.97
C TRP A 477 -4.67 19.50 21.38
N LEU A 478 -3.50 18.85 21.47
CA LEU A 478 -2.22 19.49 21.76
C LEU A 478 -1.34 19.48 20.51
N SER A 479 -1.04 20.63 19.95
CA SER A 479 -0.22 20.74 18.73
C SER A 479 1.25 20.28 18.94
N GLU A 480 1.71 20.26 20.19
CA GLU A 480 3.03 19.71 20.55
C GLU A 480 3.15 18.21 20.29
N ASN A 481 2.03 17.50 20.12
CA ASN A 481 1.97 16.07 19.82
C ASN A 481 1.94 15.75 18.32
N ASP A 482 1.81 16.76 17.46
CA ASP A 482 1.72 16.58 16.02
C ASP A 482 3.02 15.97 15.46
N TRP A 483 2.90 15.25 14.35
CA TRP A 483 4.07 14.80 13.60
C TRP A 483 4.93 15.99 13.17
N GLN A 484 6.23 15.88 13.36
CA GLN A 484 7.21 16.91 13.03
C GLN A 484 7.77 16.77 11.60
N GLY A 485 7.12 15.93 10.79
CA GLY A 485 7.51 15.64 9.42
C GLY A 485 7.87 14.15 9.24
N PHE A 486 8.73 13.89 8.26
CA PHE A 486 9.17 12.53 7.93
C PHE A 486 10.69 12.43 7.98
N VAL A 487 11.18 11.22 8.28
CA VAL A 487 12.61 10.93 8.26
C VAL A 487 13.17 11.27 6.86
N PRO A 488 14.20 12.12 6.77
CA PRO A 488 14.82 12.41 5.49
C PRO A 488 15.34 11.15 4.82
N PHE A 489 15.20 11.04 3.50
CA PHE A 489 15.64 9.85 2.76
C PHE A 489 17.12 9.51 3.00
N GLU A 490 17.98 10.52 3.16
CA GLU A 490 19.42 10.32 3.40
C GLU A 490 19.72 9.72 4.79
N ASP A 491 18.76 9.82 5.71
CA ASP A 491 18.85 9.26 7.05
C ASP A 491 18.17 7.88 7.14
N LEU A 492 17.65 7.34 6.03
CA LEU A 492 17.11 5.99 5.96
C LEU A 492 18.23 4.98 5.73
N PRO A 493 18.20 3.79 6.38
CA PRO A 493 19.23 2.78 6.25
C PRO A 493 19.44 2.30 4.82
N TYR A 494 20.69 2.21 4.42
CA TYR A 494 21.13 1.56 3.19
C TYR A 494 22.51 0.93 3.38
N THR A 495 22.85 0.00 2.52
CA THR A 495 24.23 -0.54 2.42
C THR A 495 24.52 -0.91 0.97
N ILE A 496 25.78 -0.84 0.59
CA ILE A 496 26.29 -1.29 -0.70
C ILE A 496 27.56 -2.12 -0.48
N ASN A 497 27.63 -3.28 -1.13
CA ASN A 497 28.76 -4.18 -1.09
C ASN A 497 29.27 -4.45 0.33
N PRO A 498 28.40 -4.94 1.26
CA PRO A 498 28.82 -5.22 2.62
C PRO A 498 29.95 -6.24 2.65
N SER A 499 30.81 -6.17 3.66
CA SER A 499 31.98 -7.06 3.81
C SER A 499 31.61 -8.53 3.96
N SER A 500 30.37 -8.84 4.35
CA SER A 500 29.80 -10.20 4.40
C SER A 500 29.65 -10.84 3.02
N GLY A 501 29.56 -10.04 1.94
CA GLY A 501 29.30 -10.49 0.59
C GLY A 501 27.87 -10.96 0.33
N TYR A 502 26.94 -10.70 1.26
CA TYR A 502 25.52 -10.99 1.08
C TYR A 502 24.62 -10.00 1.86
N ILE A 503 23.37 -9.90 1.43
CA ILE A 503 22.31 -9.15 2.10
C ILE A 503 21.07 -10.04 2.14
N ILE A 504 20.41 -10.14 3.30
CA ILE A 504 19.22 -10.98 3.51
C ILE A 504 18.13 -10.15 4.17
N THR A 505 16.93 -10.23 3.63
CA THR A 505 15.73 -9.63 4.24
C THR A 505 14.64 -10.69 4.37
N ALA A 506 14.15 -10.89 5.59
CA ALA A 506 13.07 -11.82 5.93
C ALA A 506 12.11 -11.15 6.94
N ASN A 507 11.83 -9.87 6.73
CA ASN A 507 11.02 -9.00 7.60
C ASN A 507 11.61 -8.76 9.00
N GLN A 508 12.88 -9.06 9.22
CA GLN A 508 13.58 -8.74 10.47
C GLN A 508 13.83 -7.22 10.57
N SER A 509 14.22 -6.78 11.78
CA SER A 509 14.58 -5.38 12.03
C SER A 509 15.74 -4.92 11.14
N VAL A 510 15.68 -3.65 10.71
CA VAL A 510 16.65 -3.11 9.74
C VAL A 510 18.00 -2.82 10.41
N HIS A 511 17.99 -2.06 11.52
CA HIS A 511 19.20 -1.66 12.24
C HIS A 511 18.87 -1.40 13.72
N PRO A 512 19.78 -1.72 14.67
CA PRO A 512 19.52 -1.53 16.10
C PRO A 512 19.27 -0.08 16.52
N GLU A 513 19.83 0.87 15.79
CA GLU A 513 19.70 2.31 16.06
C GLU A 513 18.62 3.00 15.20
N GLN A 514 17.75 2.23 14.53
CA GLN A 514 16.66 2.82 13.74
C GLN A 514 15.74 3.67 14.63
N PRO A 515 15.36 4.89 14.17
CA PRO A 515 14.60 5.83 14.99
C PRO A 515 13.09 5.57 15.03
N TRP A 516 12.60 4.54 14.34
CA TRP A 516 11.17 4.18 14.28
C TRP A 516 10.91 2.79 14.85
N PRO A 517 9.76 2.57 15.48
CA PRO A 517 9.36 1.24 15.91
C PRO A 517 9.11 0.35 14.68
N ASN A 518 9.51 -0.92 14.77
CA ASN A 518 9.25 -1.92 13.76
C ASN A 518 8.11 -2.83 14.23
N TYR A 519 7.00 -2.80 13.49
CA TYR A 519 5.79 -3.55 13.83
C TYR A 519 5.98 -5.07 13.73
N TYR A 520 6.68 -5.56 12.68
CA TYR A 520 6.86 -6.99 12.44
C TYR A 520 7.99 -7.63 13.26
N ALA A 521 8.94 -6.86 13.76
CA ALA A 521 10.05 -7.37 14.58
C ALA A 521 9.60 -7.81 15.98
N ARG A 522 8.31 -7.81 16.29
CA ARG A 522 7.73 -8.21 17.56
C ARG A 522 7.01 -9.56 17.51
N GLY A 523 7.19 -10.32 16.41
CA GLY A 523 6.61 -11.64 16.23
C GLY A 523 7.27 -12.75 17.03
#